data_854132a26ad666b4d34cc165bd1d187e
#
_entry.id   854132a26ad666b4d34cc165bd1d187e
#
_cell.length_a   1.000
_cell.length_b   1.000
_cell.length_c   1.000
_cell.angle_alpha   90.00
_cell.angle_beta   90.00
_cell.angle_gamma   90.00
#
_symmetry.space_group_name_H-M   'P 1'
#
loop_
_entity.id
_entity.type
_entity.pdbx_description
1 polymer ?
#
loop_
_entity_poly.entity_id
_entity_poly.type
_entity_poly.pdbx_seq_one_letter_code
_entity_poly.pdbx_strand_id
1 'polypeptide(L)'
;MSIVSVCIPTFNRKELLTIAIDSVLRQTHQDFELIICDDGSTDGTSETMAQLTDRRIHYIRHPQNIGKSNNMISGFKAATGQYFIKFDDDDRLTPSFLEKTSQLLDQNPQIDFVGTDHWVIDSNNVRNESLTQLNSQKWGRSELPQGMVDNLIEITFVKQSFQIGATLFRRNVLDEFGYMRSNIQNCEDNDLLVRLALAGKQAYYLPERLMEYRVHAEQQGLDRAIPYLKDKLNYLESFHFESEGIEKVRCDRLLETKLLLGLRLIQIGDTQEGRSLISQGQSASPIKAQIGIALSLLPVNLQQKVLTVLKRLKAS
;
A
#
# COMPACT_ATOMS: atom_id res chain seq x y z
N MET A 1 -20.10 -13.39 17.47
CA MET A 1 -19.40 -12.45 16.56
C MET A 1 -18.19 -13.17 16.01
N SER A 2 -17.81 -12.87 14.80
CA SER A 2 -16.71 -13.57 14.13
C SER A 2 -15.38 -13.00 14.57
N ILE A 3 -14.37 -13.85 14.78
CA ILE A 3 -13.01 -13.42 15.18
C ILE A 3 -12.33 -12.69 14.03
N VAL A 4 -11.73 -11.54 14.33
CA VAL A 4 -10.93 -10.76 13.37
C VAL A 4 -9.44 -10.88 13.68
N SER A 5 -8.62 -11.29 12.71
CA SER A 5 -7.16 -11.22 12.81
C SER A 5 -6.68 -9.87 12.27
N VAL A 6 -6.10 -9.06 13.14
CA VAL A 6 -5.42 -7.82 12.77
C VAL A 6 -3.92 -8.09 12.70
N CYS A 7 -3.31 -7.96 11.53
CA CYS A 7 -1.88 -8.21 11.32
C CYS A 7 -1.13 -6.90 11.07
N ILE A 8 -0.15 -6.58 11.93
CA ILE A 8 0.69 -5.40 11.82
C ILE A 8 2.13 -5.82 11.50
N PRO A 9 2.61 -5.67 10.27
CA PRO A 9 4.01 -5.80 9.95
C PRO A 9 4.78 -4.56 10.44
N THR A 10 5.96 -4.76 11.02
CA THR A 10 6.79 -3.65 11.50
C THR A 10 8.28 -3.91 11.26
N PHE A 11 9.06 -2.82 11.11
CA PHE A 11 10.50 -2.85 11.07
C PHE A 11 11.08 -1.51 11.52
N ASN A 12 11.75 -1.46 12.69
CA ASN A 12 12.40 -0.26 13.24
C ASN A 12 11.47 0.96 13.37
N ARG A 13 10.25 0.78 13.91
CA ARG A 13 9.23 1.82 14.09
C ARG A 13 8.49 1.71 15.41
N LYS A 14 9.22 1.43 16.46
CA LYS A 14 8.70 1.16 17.81
C LYS A 14 7.64 2.16 18.29
N GLU A 15 7.89 3.47 18.13
CA GLU A 15 6.98 4.52 18.60
C GLU A 15 5.64 4.52 17.83
N LEU A 16 5.69 4.40 16.51
CA LEU A 16 4.49 4.36 15.66
C LEU A 16 3.72 3.06 15.89
N LEU A 17 4.42 1.93 15.95
CA LEU A 17 3.83 0.62 16.26
C LEU A 17 3.04 0.66 17.59
N THR A 18 3.56 1.31 18.63
CA THR A 18 2.86 1.43 19.91
C THR A 18 1.54 2.16 19.74
N ILE A 19 1.50 3.22 18.94
CA ILE A 19 0.28 3.99 18.64
C ILE A 19 -0.72 3.13 17.84
N ALA A 20 -0.23 2.37 16.85
CA ALA A 20 -1.06 1.48 16.05
C ALA A 20 -1.70 0.38 16.92
N ILE A 21 -0.90 -0.29 17.77
CA ILE A 21 -1.37 -1.31 18.74
C ILE A 21 -2.46 -0.73 19.65
N ASP A 22 -2.23 0.43 20.25
CA ASP A 22 -3.20 1.11 21.11
C ASP A 22 -4.55 1.32 20.39
N SER A 23 -4.52 1.71 19.12
CA SER A 23 -5.73 1.94 18.33
C SER A 23 -6.54 0.66 18.10
N VAL A 24 -5.86 -0.48 17.94
CA VAL A 24 -6.49 -1.80 17.80
C VAL A 24 -7.04 -2.29 19.14
N LEU A 25 -6.30 -2.14 20.23
CA LEU A 25 -6.77 -2.57 21.56
C LEU A 25 -8.01 -1.81 22.04
N ARG A 26 -8.25 -0.58 21.52
CA ARG A 26 -9.42 0.26 21.82
C ARG A 26 -10.62 0.03 20.90
N GLN A 27 -10.60 -1.01 20.05
CA GLN A 27 -11.75 -1.32 19.20
C GLN A 27 -12.97 -1.72 20.03
N THR A 28 -14.18 -1.30 19.61
CA THR A 28 -15.45 -1.69 20.25
C THR A 28 -15.74 -3.18 20.07
N HIS A 29 -15.37 -3.75 18.95
CA HIS A 29 -15.39 -5.20 18.72
C HIS A 29 -14.22 -5.86 19.46
N GLN A 30 -14.50 -6.69 20.45
CA GLN A 30 -13.47 -7.29 21.33
C GLN A 30 -13.01 -8.69 20.90
N ASP A 31 -13.71 -9.32 19.97
CA ASP A 31 -13.40 -10.67 19.45
C ASP A 31 -12.35 -10.56 18.32
N PHE A 32 -11.11 -10.22 18.68
CA PHE A 32 -9.99 -10.16 17.75
C PHE A 32 -8.71 -10.77 18.33
N GLU A 33 -7.82 -11.15 17.45
CA GLU A 33 -6.40 -11.36 17.73
C GLU A 33 -5.57 -10.30 17.02
N LEU A 34 -4.47 -9.88 17.65
CA LEU A 34 -3.54 -8.88 17.14
C LEU A 34 -2.17 -9.52 16.91
N ILE A 35 -1.80 -9.72 15.67
CA ILE A 35 -0.56 -10.38 15.27
C ILE A 35 0.45 -9.29 14.88
N ILE A 36 1.52 -9.16 15.64
CA ILE A 36 2.62 -8.23 15.35
C ILE A 36 3.75 -9.02 14.70
N CYS A 37 4.08 -8.68 13.46
CA CYS A 37 5.15 -9.33 12.70
C CYS A 37 6.35 -8.40 12.59
N ASP A 38 7.37 -8.65 13.42
CA ASP A 38 8.60 -7.86 13.48
C ASP A 38 9.65 -8.45 12.54
N ASP A 39 10.03 -7.69 11.53
CA ASP A 39 10.98 -8.06 10.50
C ASP A 39 12.46 -7.90 10.94
N GLY A 40 12.76 -8.27 12.19
CA GLY A 40 14.10 -8.22 12.77
C GLY A 40 14.51 -6.84 13.25
N SER A 41 13.61 -6.09 13.88
CA SER A 41 13.90 -4.75 14.43
C SER A 41 15.04 -4.76 15.47
N THR A 42 15.75 -3.63 15.51
CA THR A 42 16.90 -3.38 16.41
C THR A 42 16.76 -2.10 17.25
N ASP A 43 15.60 -1.46 17.20
CA ASP A 43 15.27 -0.17 17.84
C ASP A 43 14.65 -0.30 19.25
N GLY A 44 14.64 -1.51 19.83
CA GLY A 44 13.98 -1.80 21.11
C GLY A 44 12.51 -2.23 20.96
N THR A 45 12.05 -2.56 19.76
CA THR A 45 10.68 -3.08 19.52
C THR A 45 10.42 -4.34 20.34
N SER A 46 11.35 -5.30 20.37
CA SER A 46 11.15 -6.56 21.11
C SER A 46 11.03 -6.36 22.62
N GLU A 47 11.78 -5.44 23.18
CA GLU A 47 11.70 -5.07 24.60
C GLU A 47 10.36 -4.42 24.95
N THR A 48 9.83 -3.61 24.04
CA THR A 48 8.49 -3.01 24.19
C THR A 48 7.41 -4.07 24.10
N MET A 49 7.49 -4.98 23.14
CA MET A 49 6.52 -6.09 23.02
C MET A 49 6.51 -7.00 24.24
N ALA A 50 7.66 -7.25 24.85
CA ALA A 50 7.77 -8.06 26.07
C ALA A 50 7.05 -7.46 27.29
N GLN A 51 6.74 -6.17 27.29
CA GLN A 51 6.01 -5.48 28.36
C GLN A 51 4.48 -5.52 28.17
N LEU A 52 4.00 -5.90 26.98
CA LEU A 52 2.57 -6.00 26.71
C LEU A 52 2.01 -7.30 27.28
N THR A 53 0.95 -7.19 28.08
CA THR A 53 0.34 -8.33 28.79
C THR A 53 -1.03 -8.74 28.24
N ASP A 54 -1.54 -8.03 27.22
CA ASP A 54 -2.83 -8.36 26.62
C ASP A 54 -2.74 -9.70 25.88
N ARG A 55 -3.55 -10.68 26.30
CA ARG A 55 -3.53 -12.06 25.77
C ARG A 55 -3.95 -12.17 24.30
N ARG A 56 -4.52 -11.14 23.73
CA ARG A 56 -4.92 -11.08 22.31
C ARG A 56 -3.73 -10.79 21.39
N ILE A 57 -2.57 -10.36 21.94
CA ILE A 57 -1.37 -10.02 21.18
C ILE A 57 -0.53 -11.26 20.96
N HIS A 58 -0.20 -11.52 19.69
CA HIS A 58 0.71 -12.57 19.25
C HIS A 58 1.92 -11.90 18.56
N TYR A 59 3.09 -11.96 19.19
CA TYR A 59 4.31 -11.37 18.67
C TYR A 59 5.17 -12.41 17.95
N ILE A 60 5.43 -12.16 16.67
CA ILE A 60 6.31 -12.97 15.81
C ILE A 60 7.50 -12.11 15.44
N ARG A 61 8.70 -12.51 15.86
CA ARG A 61 9.95 -11.83 15.51
C ARG A 61 10.79 -12.71 14.60
N HIS A 62 11.19 -12.14 13.45
CA HIS A 62 12.18 -12.77 12.58
C HIS A 62 13.61 -12.47 13.06
N PRO A 63 14.56 -13.41 12.91
CA PRO A 63 15.94 -13.20 13.35
C PRO A 63 16.68 -12.16 12.49
N GLN A 64 16.17 -11.86 11.30
CA GLN A 64 16.68 -10.85 10.36
C GLN A 64 15.56 -10.34 9.48
N ASN A 65 15.79 -9.21 8.79
CA ASN A 65 14.84 -8.69 7.81
C ASN A 65 14.69 -9.66 6.63
N ILE A 66 13.47 -10.16 6.43
CA ILE A 66 13.07 -11.10 5.35
C ILE A 66 12.26 -10.41 4.25
N GLY A 67 12.02 -9.10 4.38
CA GLY A 67 11.25 -8.27 3.47
C GLY A 67 9.76 -8.21 3.78
N LYS A 68 9.14 -7.07 3.46
CA LYS A 68 7.78 -6.70 3.84
C LYS A 68 6.76 -7.79 3.50
N SER A 69 6.75 -8.29 2.26
CA SER A 69 5.76 -9.27 1.83
C SER A 69 5.91 -10.63 2.52
N ASN A 70 7.14 -11.10 2.75
CA ASN A 70 7.38 -12.34 3.49
C ASN A 70 6.97 -12.20 4.96
N ASN A 71 7.25 -11.04 5.56
CA ASN A 71 6.84 -10.72 6.92
C ASN A 71 5.31 -10.73 7.06
N MET A 72 4.59 -10.11 6.13
CA MET A 72 3.12 -10.13 6.08
C MET A 72 2.56 -11.54 5.86
N ILE A 73 3.19 -12.35 4.99
CA ILE A 73 2.80 -13.75 4.76
C ILE A 73 2.95 -14.57 6.06
N SER A 74 3.97 -14.32 6.86
CA SER A 74 4.14 -15.03 8.15
C SER A 74 3.00 -14.71 9.12
N GLY A 75 2.57 -13.45 9.19
CA GLY A 75 1.42 -13.04 9.99
C GLY A 75 0.10 -13.63 9.49
N PHE A 76 -0.12 -13.64 8.18
CA PHE A 76 -1.31 -14.26 7.60
C PHE A 76 -1.39 -15.76 7.90
N LYS A 77 -0.27 -16.48 7.84
CA LYS A 77 -0.20 -17.91 8.21
C LYS A 77 -0.49 -18.17 9.68
N ALA A 78 -0.17 -17.24 10.56
CA ALA A 78 -0.46 -17.34 11.99
C ALA A 78 -1.90 -16.97 12.34
N ALA A 79 -2.60 -16.25 11.43
CA ALA A 79 -3.97 -15.80 11.66
C ALA A 79 -4.96 -16.97 11.76
N THR A 80 -5.91 -16.88 12.68
CA THR A 80 -6.94 -17.90 12.92
C THR A 80 -8.36 -17.37 12.73
N GLY A 81 -8.52 -16.04 12.62
CA GLY A 81 -9.79 -15.37 12.51
C GLY A 81 -10.53 -15.65 11.20
N GLN A 82 -11.84 -15.51 11.22
CA GLN A 82 -12.71 -15.59 10.04
C GLN A 82 -12.49 -14.42 9.11
N TYR A 83 -12.14 -13.27 9.68
CA TYR A 83 -11.81 -12.04 8.95
C TYR A 83 -10.35 -11.68 9.16
N PHE A 84 -9.80 -10.96 8.19
CA PHE A 84 -8.39 -10.57 8.20
C PHE A 84 -8.22 -9.12 7.72
N ILE A 85 -7.37 -8.37 8.41
CA ILE A 85 -6.90 -7.05 7.97
C ILE A 85 -5.38 -6.99 8.08
N LYS A 86 -4.71 -6.50 7.02
CA LYS A 86 -3.34 -6.01 7.08
C LYS A 86 -3.39 -4.54 7.49
N PHE A 87 -2.78 -4.22 8.61
CA PHE A 87 -2.79 -2.87 9.14
C PHE A 87 -1.37 -2.33 9.28
N ASP A 88 -1.10 -1.11 8.79
CA ASP A 88 0.25 -0.55 8.83
C ASP A 88 0.62 -0.03 10.22
N ASP A 89 1.91 -0.14 10.57
CA ASP A 89 2.45 0.22 11.89
C ASP A 89 2.52 1.73 12.12
N ASP A 90 2.24 2.55 11.10
CA ASP A 90 2.25 4.01 11.16
C ASP A 90 0.84 4.65 11.13
N ASP A 91 -0.20 3.85 11.05
CA ASP A 91 -1.60 4.28 10.96
C ASP A 91 -2.39 4.07 12.27
N ARG A 92 -3.68 4.46 12.31
CA ARG A 92 -4.58 4.25 13.44
C ARG A 92 -5.97 3.82 12.97
N LEU A 93 -6.60 2.85 13.64
CA LEU A 93 -8.02 2.56 13.47
C LEU A 93 -8.87 3.45 14.37
N THR A 94 -10.03 3.90 13.88
CA THR A 94 -11.05 4.48 14.76
C THR A 94 -11.75 3.38 15.56
N PRO A 95 -12.33 3.66 16.74
CA PRO A 95 -12.83 2.61 17.65
C PRO A 95 -13.87 1.65 17.05
N SER A 96 -14.63 2.07 16.06
CA SER A 96 -15.73 1.28 15.48
C SER A 96 -15.38 0.57 14.16
N PHE A 97 -14.12 0.58 13.73
CA PHE A 97 -13.73 -0.02 12.44
C PHE A 97 -14.06 -1.51 12.38
N LEU A 98 -13.53 -2.30 13.34
CA LEU A 98 -13.74 -3.74 13.34
C LEU A 98 -15.21 -4.11 13.49
N GLU A 99 -15.96 -3.42 14.36
CA GLU A 99 -17.37 -3.67 14.59
C GLU A 99 -18.20 -3.47 13.30
N LYS A 100 -18.07 -2.29 12.69
CA LYS A 100 -18.88 -1.95 11.51
C LYS A 100 -18.55 -2.82 10.29
N THR A 101 -17.27 -3.08 10.06
CA THR A 101 -16.85 -3.87 8.90
C THR A 101 -17.15 -5.36 9.07
N SER A 102 -16.96 -5.94 10.26
CA SER A 102 -17.31 -7.34 10.50
C SER A 102 -18.83 -7.57 10.48
N GLN A 103 -19.64 -6.65 11.04
CA GLN A 103 -21.09 -6.73 10.95
C GLN A 103 -21.60 -6.73 9.51
N LEU A 104 -21.01 -5.89 8.64
CA LEU A 104 -21.36 -5.88 7.21
C LEU A 104 -21.05 -7.22 6.54
N LEU A 105 -19.91 -7.83 6.84
CA LEU A 105 -19.58 -9.16 6.34
C LEU A 105 -20.51 -10.23 6.91
N ASP A 106 -20.82 -10.21 8.21
CA ASP A 106 -21.73 -11.18 8.85
C ASP A 106 -23.13 -11.13 8.22
N GLN A 107 -23.65 -9.92 7.93
CA GLN A 107 -24.98 -9.70 7.36
C GLN A 107 -25.09 -9.98 5.86
N ASN A 108 -23.95 -9.98 5.14
CA ASN A 108 -23.93 -10.09 3.68
C ASN A 108 -22.93 -11.17 3.23
N PRO A 109 -23.32 -12.47 3.25
CA PRO A 109 -22.42 -13.58 2.91
C PRO A 109 -21.82 -13.52 1.49
N GLN A 110 -22.46 -12.78 0.57
CA GLN A 110 -22.00 -12.60 -0.81
C GLN A 110 -20.84 -11.60 -0.95
N ILE A 111 -20.53 -10.80 0.11
CA ILE A 111 -19.44 -9.84 0.09
C ILE A 111 -18.15 -10.53 0.53
N ASP A 112 -17.07 -10.35 -0.21
CA ASP A 112 -15.76 -10.91 0.05
C ASP A 112 -14.88 -9.98 0.92
N PHE A 113 -15.06 -8.66 0.76
CA PHE A 113 -14.36 -7.66 1.59
C PHE A 113 -15.10 -6.33 1.67
N VAL A 114 -14.83 -5.58 2.73
CA VAL A 114 -15.40 -4.25 3.00
C VAL A 114 -14.27 -3.24 3.10
N GLY A 115 -14.30 -2.22 2.26
CA GLY A 115 -13.39 -1.07 2.35
C GLY A 115 -14.09 0.17 2.88
N THR A 116 -13.34 1.01 3.61
CA THR A 116 -13.84 2.27 4.17
C THR A 116 -13.03 3.46 3.68
N ASP A 117 -13.53 4.68 3.92
CA ASP A 117 -12.70 5.88 3.77
C ASP A 117 -11.80 6.07 5.01
N HIS A 118 -10.88 7.03 4.94
CA HIS A 118 -9.95 7.31 6.02
C HIS A 118 -9.70 8.82 6.18
N TRP A 119 -9.28 9.19 7.38
CA TRP A 119 -8.72 10.49 7.68
C TRP A 119 -7.25 10.55 7.26
N VAL A 120 -6.78 11.72 6.87
CA VAL A 120 -5.34 12.00 6.77
C VAL A 120 -4.91 12.66 8.08
N ILE A 121 -3.86 12.12 8.71
CA ILE A 121 -3.26 12.67 9.93
C ILE A 121 -1.79 13.05 9.70
N ASP A 122 -1.31 13.99 10.50
CA ASP A 122 0.11 14.38 10.53
C ASP A 122 0.93 13.52 11.51
N SER A 123 2.23 13.83 11.64
CA SER A 123 3.14 13.17 12.59
C SER A 123 2.73 13.31 14.06
N ASN A 124 1.90 14.31 14.40
CA ASN A 124 1.40 14.58 15.75
C ASN A 124 0.01 13.96 16.01
N ASN A 125 -0.47 13.10 15.12
CA ASN A 125 -1.80 12.48 15.15
C ASN A 125 -2.97 13.46 15.00
N VAL A 126 -2.75 14.63 14.39
CA VAL A 126 -3.79 15.63 14.15
C VAL A 126 -4.43 15.40 12.79
N ARG A 127 -5.76 15.26 12.77
CA ARG A 127 -6.54 15.11 11.52
C ARG A 127 -6.51 16.40 10.71
N ASN A 128 -6.24 16.25 9.42
CA ASN A 128 -6.30 17.35 8.47
C ASN A 128 -7.48 17.17 7.51
N GLU A 129 -8.57 17.93 7.75
CA GLU A 129 -9.82 17.82 6.97
C GLU A 129 -9.60 18.11 5.48
N SER A 130 -8.87 19.20 5.17
CA SER A 130 -8.63 19.60 3.77
C SER A 130 -7.82 18.55 3.02
N LEU A 131 -6.74 18.02 3.61
CA LEU A 131 -5.96 16.94 2.99
C LEU A 131 -6.76 15.64 2.90
N THR A 132 -7.61 15.34 3.87
CA THR A 132 -8.52 14.20 3.83
C THR A 132 -9.44 14.28 2.61
N GLN A 133 -10.07 15.45 2.42
CA GLN A 133 -10.99 15.66 1.30
C GLN A 133 -10.28 15.56 -0.06
N LEU A 134 -9.12 16.19 -0.18
CA LEU A 134 -8.29 16.10 -1.39
C LEU A 134 -7.84 14.67 -1.67
N ASN A 135 -7.49 13.91 -0.63
CA ASN A 135 -7.09 12.52 -0.75
C ASN A 135 -8.27 11.64 -1.21
N SER A 136 -9.46 11.77 -0.60
CA SER A 136 -10.67 11.05 -1.01
C SER A 136 -11.07 11.37 -2.46
N GLN A 137 -10.99 12.63 -2.88
CA GLN A 137 -11.25 13.05 -4.27
C GLN A 137 -10.22 12.46 -5.23
N LYS A 138 -8.94 12.58 -4.93
CA LYS A 138 -7.83 12.09 -5.76
C LYS A 138 -7.95 10.60 -6.10
N TRP A 139 -8.40 9.81 -5.15
CA TRP A 139 -8.53 8.35 -5.28
C TRP A 139 -9.98 7.90 -5.54
N GLY A 140 -10.88 8.83 -5.92
CA GLY A 140 -12.25 8.56 -6.30
C GLY A 140 -13.17 8.05 -5.19
N ARG A 141 -12.74 8.07 -3.90
CA ARG A 141 -13.55 7.59 -2.78
C ARG A 141 -14.76 8.46 -2.50
N SER A 142 -14.65 9.77 -2.69
CA SER A 142 -15.75 10.73 -2.52
C SER A 142 -16.89 10.51 -3.52
N GLU A 143 -16.67 9.76 -4.60
CA GLU A 143 -17.65 9.46 -5.64
C GLU A 143 -18.28 8.06 -5.48
N LEU A 144 -17.70 7.21 -4.61
CA LEU A 144 -18.21 5.87 -4.37
C LEU A 144 -19.41 5.92 -3.43
N PRO A 145 -20.61 5.43 -3.86
CA PRO A 145 -21.75 5.30 -2.98
C PRO A 145 -21.54 4.18 -1.97
N GLN A 146 -22.24 4.26 -0.85
CA GLN A 146 -22.33 3.13 0.07
C GLN A 146 -23.03 1.97 -0.60
N GLY A 147 -22.45 0.77 -0.52
CA GLY A 147 -23.06 -0.43 -1.08
C GLY A 147 -22.06 -1.34 -1.78
N MET A 148 -22.60 -2.31 -2.52
CA MET A 148 -21.85 -3.18 -3.40
C MET A 148 -21.15 -2.35 -4.47
N VAL A 149 -19.87 -2.68 -4.74
CA VAL A 149 -19.07 -1.95 -5.71
C VAL A 149 -19.25 -2.54 -7.09
N ASP A 150 -19.87 -1.77 -7.97
CA ASP A 150 -19.95 -2.10 -9.40
C ASP A 150 -18.59 -1.88 -10.06
N ASN A 151 -18.25 -2.68 -11.08
CA ASN A 151 -17.00 -2.60 -11.82
C ASN A 151 -15.76 -2.52 -10.93
N LEU A 152 -15.59 -3.53 -10.07
CA LEU A 152 -14.51 -3.57 -9.07
C LEU A 152 -13.12 -3.41 -9.70
N ILE A 153 -12.90 -3.87 -10.94
CA ILE A 153 -11.61 -3.72 -11.62
C ILE A 153 -11.28 -2.25 -11.95
N GLU A 154 -12.27 -1.44 -12.30
CA GLU A 154 -12.11 0.00 -12.49
C GLU A 154 -11.70 0.67 -11.16
N ILE A 155 -12.35 0.29 -10.07
CA ILE A 155 -12.13 0.85 -8.74
C ILE A 155 -10.76 0.45 -8.18
N THR A 156 -10.33 -0.81 -8.36
CA THR A 156 -9.07 -1.31 -7.80
C THR A 156 -7.87 -1.00 -8.68
N PHE A 157 -7.99 -1.13 -10.01
CA PHE A 157 -6.88 -0.92 -10.91
C PHE A 157 -6.79 0.55 -11.36
N VAL A 158 -7.89 1.14 -11.90
CA VAL A 158 -7.82 2.48 -12.49
C VAL A 158 -7.85 3.57 -11.43
N LYS A 159 -8.84 3.56 -10.54
CA LYS A 159 -8.99 4.60 -9.49
C LYS A 159 -8.12 4.34 -8.26
N GLN A 160 -7.81 3.07 -7.97
CA GLN A 160 -7.06 2.65 -6.76
C GLN A 160 -7.71 3.19 -5.48
N SER A 161 -9.04 3.08 -5.39
CA SER A 161 -9.81 3.71 -4.33
C SER A 161 -9.69 3.01 -2.98
N PHE A 162 -9.46 1.69 -2.95
CA PHE A 162 -9.30 0.94 -1.71
C PHE A 162 -7.90 1.10 -1.12
N GLN A 163 -7.84 1.41 0.17
CA GLN A 163 -6.62 1.40 0.97
C GLN A 163 -6.62 0.13 1.84
N ILE A 164 -5.54 -0.64 1.81
CA ILE A 164 -5.51 -1.98 2.40
C ILE A 164 -5.72 -1.97 3.92
N GLY A 165 -5.16 -1.01 4.64
CA GLY A 165 -5.32 -0.85 6.09
C GLY A 165 -6.71 -0.31 6.50
N ALA A 166 -7.53 0.10 5.50
CA ALA A 166 -8.94 0.46 5.67
C ALA A 166 -9.88 -0.60 5.08
N THR A 167 -9.40 -1.84 4.87
CA THR A 167 -10.16 -2.90 4.21
C THR A 167 -10.12 -4.20 5.02
N LEU A 168 -11.30 -4.72 5.37
CA LEU A 168 -11.47 -6.01 6.06
C LEU A 168 -11.88 -7.09 5.06
N PHE A 169 -11.17 -8.21 5.05
CA PHE A 169 -11.36 -9.33 4.13
C PHE A 169 -11.95 -10.56 4.83
N ARG A 170 -12.73 -11.35 4.10
CA ARG A 170 -12.93 -12.74 4.48
C ARG A 170 -11.61 -13.50 4.31
N ARG A 171 -11.17 -14.20 5.34
CA ARG A 171 -9.88 -14.90 5.30
C ARG A 171 -9.88 -16.03 4.25
N ASN A 172 -10.98 -16.77 4.12
CA ASN A 172 -11.09 -17.84 3.11
C ASN A 172 -10.86 -17.35 1.66
N VAL A 173 -11.20 -16.11 1.35
CA VAL A 173 -10.95 -15.50 0.04
C VAL A 173 -9.44 -15.32 -0.19
N LEU A 174 -8.72 -14.90 0.84
CA LEU A 174 -7.26 -14.76 0.79
C LEU A 174 -6.55 -16.13 0.76
N ASP A 175 -7.10 -17.15 1.42
CA ASP A 175 -6.60 -18.53 1.35
C ASP A 175 -6.77 -19.10 -0.07
N GLU A 176 -7.91 -18.85 -0.71
CA GLU A 176 -8.25 -19.35 -2.05
C GLU A 176 -7.42 -18.71 -3.17
N PHE A 177 -7.31 -17.36 -3.16
CA PHE A 177 -6.67 -16.59 -4.24
C PHE A 177 -5.22 -16.20 -3.95
N GLY A 178 -4.71 -16.60 -2.81
CA GLY A 178 -3.40 -16.24 -2.32
C GLY A 178 -3.35 -14.82 -1.77
N TYR A 179 -2.65 -14.64 -0.66
CA TYR A 179 -2.49 -13.34 0.00
C TYR A 179 -1.47 -12.48 -0.76
N MET A 180 -0.34 -12.15 -0.18
CA MET A 180 0.71 -11.35 -0.83
C MET A 180 1.65 -12.21 -1.67
N ARG A 181 2.16 -11.66 -2.78
CA ARG A 181 3.22 -12.29 -3.57
C ARG A 181 4.59 -11.92 -2.99
N SER A 182 5.45 -12.89 -2.74
CA SER A 182 6.77 -12.69 -2.13
C SER A 182 7.74 -11.86 -2.99
N ASN A 183 7.51 -11.82 -4.30
CA ASN A 183 8.34 -11.08 -5.26
C ASN A 183 7.85 -9.64 -5.53
N ILE A 184 6.81 -9.15 -4.84
CA ILE A 184 6.30 -7.77 -4.91
C ILE A 184 6.32 -7.20 -3.50
N GLN A 185 7.14 -6.17 -3.24
CA GLN A 185 7.34 -5.58 -1.92
C GLN A 185 6.69 -4.20 -1.74
N ASN A 186 6.37 -3.50 -2.85
CA ASN A 186 5.91 -2.10 -2.82
C ASN A 186 4.59 -1.84 -3.56
N CYS A 187 4.04 -2.84 -4.24
CA CYS A 187 2.73 -2.77 -4.94
C CYS A 187 1.85 -3.95 -4.57
N GLU A 188 2.17 -4.62 -3.47
CA GLU A 188 1.52 -5.84 -2.98
C GLU A 188 0.04 -5.63 -2.68
N ASP A 189 -0.32 -4.46 -2.17
CA ASP A 189 -1.70 -4.09 -1.84
C ASP A 189 -2.55 -3.97 -3.11
N ASN A 190 -2.04 -3.25 -4.11
CA ASN A 190 -2.70 -3.12 -5.41
C ASN A 190 -2.78 -4.46 -6.16
N ASP A 191 -1.72 -5.26 -6.10
CA ASP A 191 -1.68 -6.59 -6.70
C ASP A 191 -2.78 -7.50 -6.14
N LEU A 192 -2.94 -7.53 -4.82
CA LEU A 192 -3.97 -8.32 -4.16
C LEU A 192 -5.37 -7.87 -4.61
N LEU A 193 -5.68 -6.58 -4.52
CA LEU A 193 -6.99 -6.05 -4.85
C LEU A 193 -7.36 -6.28 -6.33
N VAL A 194 -6.39 -6.15 -7.24
CA VAL A 194 -6.61 -6.41 -8.67
C VAL A 194 -6.84 -7.90 -8.93
N ARG A 195 -6.08 -8.80 -8.28
CA ARG A 195 -6.31 -10.26 -8.40
C ARG A 195 -7.69 -10.67 -7.91
N LEU A 196 -8.16 -10.09 -6.80
CA LEU A 196 -9.51 -10.35 -6.29
C LEU A 196 -10.58 -9.83 -7.25
N ALA A 197 -10.39 -8.64 -7.82
CA ALA A 197 -11.32 -8.07 -8.81
C ALA A 197 -11.40 -8.94 -10.08
N LEU A 198 -10.25 -9.40 -10.61
CA LEU A 198 -10.19 -10.31 -11.78
C LEU A 198 -10.81 -11.67 -11.49
N ALA A 199 -10.79 -12.12 -10.24
CA ALA A 199 -11.44 -13.35 -9.80
C ALA A 199 -12.95 -13.20 -9.57
N GLY A 200 -13.54 -12.03 -9.89
CA GLY A 200 -14.98 -11.77 -9.74
C GLY A 200 -15.44 -11.62 -8.28
N LYS A 201 -14.52 -11.34 -7.36
CA LYS A 201 -14.87 -11.13 -5.96
C LYS A 201 -15.68 -9.86 -5.75
N GLN A 202 -16.50 -9.85 -4.71
CA GLN A 202 -17.46 -8.78 -4.43
C GLN A 202 -16.96 -7.89 -3.28
N ALA A 203 -16.90 -6.60 -3.52
CA ALA A 203 -16.55 -5.62 -2.51
C ALA A 203 -17.77 -4.81 -2.07
N TYR A 204 -17.76 -4.37 -0.83
CA TYR A 204 -18.65 -3.36 -0.30
C TYR A 204 -17.87 -2.12 0.08
N TYR A 205 -18.34 -0.94 -0.26
CA TYR A 205 -17.75 0.32 0.17
C TYR A 205 -18.64 0.98 1.24
N LEU A 206 -18.02 1.29 2.39
CA LEU A 206 -18.63 2.05 3.48
C LEU A 206 -17.97 3.43 3.53
N PRO A 207 -18.67 4.54 3.13
CA PRO A 207 -18.08 5.88 3.02
C PRO A 207 -17.85 6.55 4.38
N GLU A 208 -17.57 5.77 5.42
CA GLU A 208 -17.19 6.27 6.73
C GLU A 208 -15.67 6.29 6.87
N ARG A 209 -15.14 7.32 7.49
CA ARG A 209 -13.70 7.48 7.77
C ARG A 209 -13.33 6.72 9.04
N LEU A 210 -13.06 5.43 8.90
CA LEU A 210 -12.84 4.51 10.03
C LEU A 210 -11.37 4.19 10.29
N MET A 211 -10.45 4.77 9.50
CA MET A 211 -9.01 4.64 9.65
C MET A 211 -8.37 6.02 9.57
N GLU A 212 -7.20 6.20 10.15
CA GLU A 212 -6.39 7.42 10.11
C GLU A 212 -5.05 7.11 9.44
N TYR A 213 -4.91 7.59 8.21
CA TYR A 213 -3.72 7.43 7.37
C TYR A 213 -2.69 8.52 7.68
N ARG A 214 -1.48 8.13 8.05
CA ARG A 214 -0.40 9.06 8.40
C ARG A 214 0.42 9.47 7.20
N VAL A 215 0.65 10.78 7.08
CA VAL A 215 1.58 11.35 6.11
C VAL A 215 2.84 11.82 6.83
N HIS A 216 3.99 11.28 6.45
CA HIS A 216 5.29 11.65 7.02
C HIS A 216 6.41 11.67 5.97
N ALA A 217 7.54 12.36 6.32
CA ALA A 217 8.64 12.62 5.39
C ALA A 217 9.37 11.36 4.90
N GLU A 218 9.37 10.27 5.67
CA GLU A 218 10.04 9.01 5.31
C GLU A 218 9.45 8.32 4.07
N GLN A 219 8.24 8.72 3.65
CA GLN A 219 7.60 8.18 2.44
C GLN A 219 8.25 8.70 1.15
N GLN A 220 9.24 9.61 1.23
CA GLN A 220 9.86 10.27 0.08
C GLN A 220 11.36 9.96 0.01
N GLY A 221 11.89 9.75 -1.21
CA GLY A 221 13.33 9.60 -1.44
C GLY A 221 13.67 8.76 -2.67
N LEU A 222 14.91 8.87 -3.17
CA LEU A 222 15.41 8.07 -4.31
C LEU A 222 15.56 6.60 -3.94
N ASP A 223 15.98 6.32 -2.71
CA ASP A 223 16.21 4.96 -2.21
C ASP A 223 14.93 4.13 -2.20
N ARG A 224 13.78 4.78 -2.03
CA ARG A 224 12.46 4.14 -2.15
C ARG A 224 11.90 4.16 -3.56
N ALA A 225 12.22 5.20 -4.35
CA ALA A 225 11.61 5.38 -5.66
C ALA A 225 12.02 4.28 -6.66
N ILE A 226 13.28 3.83 -6.66
CA ILE A 226 13.76 2.81 -7.60
C ILE A 226 13.15 1.44 -7.29
N PRO A 227 13.22 0.90 -6.06
CA PRO A 227 12.55 -0.35 -5.71
C PRO A 227 11.04 -0.31 -6.00
N TYR A 228 10.36 0.76 -5.62
CA TYR A 228 8.94 0.95 -5.92
C TYR A 228 8.64 0.89 -7.43
N LEU A 229 9.43 1.59 -8.26
CA LEU A 229 9.21 1.61 -9.72
C LEU A 229 9.52 0.25 -10.36
N LYS A 230 10.51 -0.49 -9.84
CA LYS A 230 10.80 -1.87 -10.28
C LYS A 230 9.63 -2.80 -9.96
N ASP A 231 9.12 -2.76 -8.74
CA ASP A 231 7.96 -3.57 -8.34
C ASP A 231 6.69 -3.16 -9.10
N LYS A 232 6.49 -1.85 -9.33
CA LYS A 232 5.38 -1.35 -10.15
C LYS A 232 5.47 -1.83 -11.60
N LEU A 233 6.67 -1.92 -12.16
CA LEU A 233 6.90 -2.47 -13.48
C LEU A 233 6.48 -3.94 -13.52
N ASN A 234 7.00 -4.76 -12.59
CA ASN A 234 6.65 -6.18 -12.45
C ASN A 234 5.14 -6.37 -12.26
N TYR A 235 4.53 -5.57 -11.40
CA TYR A 235 3.08 -5.55 -11.15
C TYR A 235 2.30 -5.29 -12.45
N LEU A 236 2.64 -4.23 -13.19
CA LEU A 236 1.95 -3.87 -14.44
C LEU A 236 2.16 -4.91 -15.56
N GLU A 237 3.32 -5.53 -15.63
CA GLU A 237 3.64 -6.57 -16.61
C GLU A 237 2.95 -7.92 -16.29
N SER A 238 2.55 -8.14 -15.04
CA SER A 238 1.90 -9.38 -14.61
C SER A 238 0.41 -9.47 -14.96
N PHE A 239 -0.20 -8.39 -15.43
CA PHE A 239 -1.62 -8.32 -15.77
C PHE A 239 -1.85 -8.06 -17.26
N HIS A 240 -2.99 -8.56 -17.72
CA HIS A 240 -3.58 -8.24 -19.01
C HIS A 240 -5.10 -8.13 -18.84
N PHE A 241 -5.72 -7.13 -19.45
CA PHE A 241 -7.14 -6.89 -19.29
C PHE A 241 -7.87 -7.02 -20.64
N GLU A 242 -9.00 -7.74 -20.64
CA GLU A 242 -9.85 -7.88 -21.83
C GLU A 242 -10.51 -6.56 -22.24
N SER A 243 -10.79 -5.69 -21.28
CA SER A 243 -11.33 -4.35 -21.54
C SER A 243 -10.26 -3.46 -22.18
N GLU A 244 -10.46 -3.04 -23.43
CA GLU A 244 -9.55 -2.14 -24.16
C GLU A 244 -9.25 -0.85 -23.38
N GLY A 245 -10.26 -0.28 -22.67
CA GLY A 245 -10.09 0.92 -21.87
C GLY A 245 -9.13 0.71 -20.69
N ILE A 246 -9.29 -0.39 -19.95
CA ILE A 246 -8.45 -0.72 -18.79
C ILE A 246 -7.05 -1.13 -19.26
N GLU A 247 -6.95 -1.92 -20.35
CA GLU A 247 -5.68 -2.33 -20.92
C GLU A 247 -4.88 -1.12 -21.43
N LYS A 248 -5.55 -0.13 -22.03
CA LYS A 248 -4.90 1.13 -22.39
C LYS A 248 -4.32 1.84 -21.16
N VAL A 249 -5.08 1.96 -20.07
CA VAL A 249 -4.57 2.56 -18.81
C VAL A 249 -3.34 1.80 -18.31
N ARG A 250 -3.35 0.45 -18.38
CA ARG A 250 -2.21 -0.37 -18.00
C ARG A 250 -0.98 -0.08 -18.88
N CYS A 251 -1.17 -0.05 -20.20
CA CYS A 251 -0.10 0.26 -21.15
C CYS A 251 0.48 1.65 -20.93
N ASP A 252 -0.37 2.65 -20.74
CA ASP A 252 0.05 4.04 -20.49
C ASP A 252 0.88 4.13 -19.19
N ARG A 253 0.42 3.48 -18.10
CA ARG A 253 1.16 3.40 -16.83
C ARG A 253 2.47 2.65 -16.95
N LEU A 254 2.51 1.58 -17.76
CA LEU A 254 3.71 0.79 -18.02
C LEU A 254 4.78 1.66 -18.71
N LEU A 255 4.40 2.38 -19.76
CA LEU A 255 5.29 3.28 -20.48
C LEU A 255 5.80 4.43 -19.59
N GLU A 256 4.91 5.02 -18.79
CA GLU A 256 5.30 6.05 -17.82
C GLU A 256 6.27 5.49 -16.76
N THR A 257 6.00 4.29 -16.24
CA THR A 257 6.85 3.64 -15.23
C THR A 257 8.24 3.35 -15.79
N LYS A 258 8.34 2.82 -17.01
CA LYS A 258 9.62 2.60 -17.71
C LYS A 258 10.41 3.90 -17.86
N LEU A 259 9.75 4.97 -18.32
CA LEU A 259 10.38 6.28 -18.46
C LEU A 259 10.89 6.81 -17.11
N LEU A 260 10.07 6.77 -16.07
CA LEU A 260 10.43 7.26 -14.74
C LEU A 260 11.57 6.44 -14.12
N LEU A 261 11.50 5.11 -14.20
CA LEU A 261 12.56 4.23 -13.71
C LEU A 261 13.87 4.49 -14.44
N GLY A 262 13.83 4.58 -15.78
CA GLY A 262 15.00 4.88 -16.57
C GLY A 262 15.65 6.22 -16.18
N LEU A 263 14.86 7.27 -15.94
CA LEU A 263 15.33 8.56 -15.45
C LEU A 263 15.98 8.45 -14.05
N ARG A 264 15.45 7.60 -13.16
CA ARG A 264 16.04 7.39 -11.82
C ARG A 264 17.35 6.62 -11.88
N LEU A 265 17.43 5.59 -12.74
CA LEU A 265 18.66 4.84 -12.97
C LEU A 265 19.78 5.71 -13.54
N ILE A 266 19.48 6.61 -14.50
CA ILE A 266 20.44 7.61 -14.96
C ILE A 266 20.98 8.45 -13.78
N GLN A 267 20.14 8.88 -12.86
CA GLN A 267 20.54 9.70 -11.70
C GLN A 267 21.51 9.02 -10.76
N ILE A 268 21.49 7.69 -10.67
CA ILE A 268 22.41 6.89 -9.85
C ILE A 268 23.60 6.33 -10.65
N GLY A 269 23.71 6.66 -11.96
CA GLY A 269 24.82 6.27 -12.82
C GLY A 269 24.61 4.97 -13.61
N ASP A 270 23.49 4.28 -13.41
CA ASP A 270 23.12 3.12 -14.26
C ASP A 270 22.57 3.59 -15.59
N THR A 271 23.49 4.03 -16.45
CA THR A 271 23.13 4.67 -17.72
C THR A 271 22.71 3.68 -18.79
N GLN A 272 23.15 2.43 -18.74
CA GLN A 272 22.82 1.43 -19.76
C GLN A 272 21.36 0.97 -19.60
N GLU A 273 20.97 0.50 -18.44
CA GLU A 273 19.59 0.09 -18.15
C GLU A 273 18.66 1.31 -18.26
N GLY A 274 19.08 2.46 -17.73
CA GLY A 274 18.34 3.70 -17.79
C GLY A 274 17.97 4.13 -19.21
N ARG A 275 18.92 4.13 -20.16
CA ARG A 275 18.66 4.44 -21.59
C ARG A 275 17.70 3.45 -22.22
N SER A 276 17.87 2.16 -21.96
CA SER A 276 16.99 1.12 -22.48
C SER A 276 15.53 1.36 -22.07
N LEU A 277 15.30 1.61 -20.79
CA LEU A 277 13.97 1.87 -20.25
C LEU A 277 13.37 3.19 -20.76
N ILE A 278 14.18 4.25 -20.86
CA ILE A 278 13.73 5.54 -21.44
C ILE A 278 13.29 5.35 -22.90
N SER A 279 14.05 4.60 -23.70
CA SER A 279 13.70 4.31 -25.10
C SER A 279 12.35 3.58 -25.20
N GLN A 280 12.12 2.57 -24.33
CA GLN A 280 10.86 1.83 -24.29
C GLN A 280 9.67 2.70 -23.83
N GLY A 281 9.91 3.64 -22.90
CA GLY A 281 8.88 4.51 -22.30
C GLY A 281 8.75 5.88 -22.97
N GLN A 282 9.47 6.16 -24.06
CA GLN A 282 9.59 7.51 -24.65
C GLN A 282 8.25 8.13 -25.09
N SER A 283 7.28 7.32 -25.51
CA SER A 283 5.96 7.78 -25.92
C SER A 283 5.14 8.40 -24.78
N ALA A 284 5.39 8.03 -23.53
CA ALA A 284 4.74 8.61 -22.36
C ALA A 284 5.09 10.11 -22.18
N SER A 285 6.32 10.51 -22.51
CA SER A 285 6.74 11.91 -22.53
C SER A 285 8.03 12.07 -23.36
N PRO A 286 7.93 12.40 -24.66
CA PRO A 286 9.09 12.53 -25.54
C PRO A 286 10.11 13.57 -25.02
N ILE A 287 9.63 14.68 -24.45
CA ILE A 287 10.52 15.73 -23.91
C ILE A 287 11.33 15.19 -22.73
N LYS A 288 10.69 14.51 -21.76
CA LYS A 288 11.42 13.92 -20.61
C LYS A 288 12.41 12.84 -21.07
N ALA A 289 12.04 12.06 -22.09
CA ALA A 289 12.90 11.04 -22.67
C ALA A 289 14.16 11.66 -23.29
N GLN A 290 14.02 12.69 -24.12
CA GLN A 290 15.14 13.40 -24.73
C GLN A 290 16.07 14.01 -23.67
N ILE A 291 15.51 14.66 -22.64
CA ILE A 291 16.30 15.20 -21.52
C ILE A 291 17.06 14.07 -20.80
N GLY A 292 16.41 12.95 -20.53
CA GLY A 292 17.03 11.80 -19.88
C GLY A 292 18.18 11.20 -20.68
N ILE A 293 18.00 11.02 -21.99
CA ILE A 293 19.07 10.56 -22.90
C ILE A 293 20.24 11.56 -22.92
N ALA A 294 19.95 12.86 -23.07
CA ALA A 294 21.01 13.88 -23.04
C ALA A 294 21.79 13.90 -21.72
N LEU A 295 21.09 13.81 -20.58
CA LEU A 295 21.71 13.70 -19.25
C LEU A 295 22.61 12.46 -19.16
N SER A 296 22.22 11.33 -19.72
CA SER A 296 22.98 10.09 -19.67
C SER A 296 24.31 10.12 -20.40
N LEU A 297 24.55 11.12 -21.25
CA LEU A 297 25.80 11.35 -21.95
C LEU A 297 26.80 12.17 -21.13
N LEU A 298 26.37 12.76 -20.02
CA LEU A 298 27.20 13.54 -19.13
C LEU A 298 27.86 12.67 -18.05
N PRO A 299 29.04 13.00 -17.55
CA PRO A 299 29.60 12.41 -16.35
C PRO A 299 28.63 12.57 -15.14
N VAL A 300 28.57 11.60 -14.24
CA VAL A 300 27.61 11.57 -13.09
C VAL A 300 27.65 12.85 -12.27
N ASN A 301 28.85 13.42 -12.02
CA ASN A 301 29.02 14.67 -11.28
C ASN A 301 28.34 15.88 -11.96
N LEU A 302 28.32 15.91 -13.30
CA LEU A 302 27.65 16.97 -14.07
C LEU A 302 26.13 16.73 -14.12
N GLN A 303 25.69 15.48 -14.22
CA GLN A 303 24.26 15.12 -14.15
C GLN A 303 23.62 15.67 -12.87
N GLN A 304 24.22 15.45 -11.70
CA GLN A 304 23.71 15.92 -10.42
C GLN A 304 23.63 17.45 -10.34
N LYS A 305 24.63 18.18 -10.89
CA LYS A 305 24.60 19.64 -10.95
C LYS A 305 23.44 20.15 -11.82
N VAL A 306 23.28 19.59 -13.02
CA VAL A 306 22.19 19.96 -13.94
C VAL A 306 20.83 19.70 -13.32
N LEU A 307 20.64 18.53 -12.69
CA LEU A 307 19.39 18.19 -12.00
C LEU A 307 19.06 19.13 -10.83
N THR A 308 20.09 19.57 -10.10
CA THR A 308 19.92 20.53 -9.00
C THR A 308 19.45 21.90 -9.54
N VAL A 309 20.02 22.36 -10.65
CA VAL A 309 19.60 23.60 -11.32
C VAL A 309 18.17 23.49 -11.82
N LEU A 310 17.81 22.38 -12.50
CA LEU A 310 16.45 22.14 -13.00
C LEU A 310 15.40 22.08 -11.88
N LYS A 311 15.74 21.53 -10.72
CA LYS A 311 14.86 21.53 -9.53
C LYS A 311 14.63 22.96 -9.00
N ARG A 312 15.65 23.78 -8.95
CA ARG A 312 15.55 25.19 -8.50
C ARG A 312 14.67 26.03 -9.43
N LEU A 313 14.80 25.85 -10.76
CA LEU A 313 13.98 26.54 -11.76
C LEU A 313 12.50 26.12 -11.76
N LYS A 314 12.16 24.95 -11.20
CA LYS A 314 10.75 24.53 -11.02
C LYS A 314 10.14 25.03 -9.72
N ALA A 315 10.95 25.46 -8.75
CA ALA A 315 10.51 25.93 -7.44
C ALA A 315 10.38 27.48 -7.39
N SER A 316 10.84 28.18 -8.41
CA SER A 316 10.62 29.60 -8.69
C SER A 316 9.46 29.81 -9.65
#